data_261110bfce66588e101ad1a95008642f
#
_entry.id   261110bfce66588e101ad1a95008642f
#
_cell.length_a   1.000
_cell.length_b   1.000
_cell.length_c   1.000
_cell.angle_alpha   90.00
_cell.angle_beta   90.00
_cell.angle_gamma   90.00
#
_symmetry.space_group_name_H-M   'P 1'
#
loop_
_entity.id
_entity.type
_entity.pdbx_description
1 polymer ?
#
loop_
_entity_poly.entity_id
_entity_poly.type
_entity_poly.pdbx_seq_one_letter_code
_entity_poly.pdbx_strand_id
1 'polypeptide(L)'
;SVIIYNISNPDIYTLFVKGDIDGAWVAEPWATILETELGGNRLFFEEDLWPNNQFASVLLIANTNYVEKNPEIISNFLLSHHETVDWINDNPVETRNIFNSFLKSHLGQSLSDNVVDISLSNIEITSDPIRDSVYSFAEKANVLGYLGRNGYDLSEIFYTIDSNSNSGEDT
;
A
#
# COMPACT_ATOMS: atom_id res chain seq x y z
N SER A 1 27.21 13.53 -5.67
CA SER A 1 26.80 12.64 -4.57
C SER A 1 25.43 13.09 -4.04
N VAL A 2 24.57 12.16 -3.73
CA VAL A 2 23.26 12.42 -3.10
C VAL A 2 23.43 12.14 -1.60
N ILE A 3 22.87 13.00 -0.76
CA ILE A 3 22.76 12.77 0.68
C ILE A 3 21.33 12.36 0.97
N ILE A 4 21.14 11.21 1.62
CA ILE A 4 19.82 10.66 1.93
C ILE A 4 19.55 10.84 3.43
N TYR A 5 18.39 11.41 3.75
CA TYR A 5 17.88 11.56 5.11
C TYR A 5 16.63 10.70 5.27
N ASN A 6 16.55 9.96 6.38
CA ASN A 6 15.33 9.24 6.75
C ASN A 6 14.47 10.14 7.66
N ILE A 7 13.40 10.69 7.10
CA ILE A 7 12.60 11.75 7.71
C ILE A 7 11.11 11.37 7.59
N SER A 8 10.30 11.77 8.57
CA SER A 8 8.85 11.55 8.53
C SER A 8 8.16 12.42 7.47
N ASN A 9 7.07 11.94 6.87
CA ASN A 9 6.38 12.68 5.81
C ASN A 9 5.95 14.11 6.22
N PRO A 10 5.41 14.37 7.43
CA PRO A 10 5.10 15.73 7.85
C PRO A 10 6.33 16.66 7.93
N ASP A 11 7.47 16.11 8.34
CA ASP A 11 8.72 16.87 8.39
C ASP A 11 9.29 17.14 6.98
N ILE A 12 9.13 16.18 6.06
CA ILE A 12 9.47 16.35 4.64
C ILE A 12 8.74 17.55 4.05
N TYR A 13 7.42 17.67 4.28
CA TYR A 13 6.64 18.83 3.84
C TYR A 13 7.28 20.16 4.32
N THR A 14 7.60 20.21 5.60
CA THR A 14 8.21 21.41 6.21
C THR A 14 9.58 21.75 5.60
N LEU A 15 10.43 20.74 5.38
CA LEU A 15 11.76 20.94 4.80
C LEU A 15 11.67 21.32 3.31
N PHE A 16 10.72 20.76 2.58
CA PHE A 16 10.47 21.10 1.18
C PHE A 16 10.02 22.56 1.02
N VAL A 17 9.09 23.03 1.88
CA VAL A 17 8.67 24.45 1.93
C VAL A 17 9.84 25.38 2.18
N LYS A 18 10.78 25.00 3.06
CA LYS A 18 11.97 25.80 3.39
C LYS A 18 13.06 25.74 2.31
N GLY A 19 12.99 24.79 1.39
CA GLY A 19 14.08 24.53 0.44
C GLY A 19 15.32 23.88 1.08
N ASP A 20 15.13 23.20 2.21
CA ASP A 20 16.20 22.50 2.91
C ASP A 20 16.49 21.11 2.32
N ILE A 21 15.62 20.61 1.45
CA ILE A 21 15.77 19.39 0.65
C ILE A 21 15.47 19.64 -0.81
N ASP A 22 16.18 18.98 -1.72
CA ASP A 22 16.02 19.12 -3.17
C ASP A 22 14.96 18.18 -3.74
N GLY A 23 14.64 17.09 -3.05
CA GLY A 23 13.66 16.09 -3.48
C GLY A 23 13.24 15.19 -2.34
N ALA A 24 12.16 14.43 -2.56
CA ALA A 24 11.63 13.50 -1.59
C ALA A 24 11.11 12.22 -2.28
N TRP A 25 11.25 11.08 -1.61
CA TRP A 25 10.64 9.82 -1.98
C TRP A 25 9.52 9.53 -0.98
N VAL A 26 8.31 9.72 -1.41
CA VAL A 26 7.13 9.69 -0.53
C VAL A 26 5.97 8.95 -1.20
N ALA A 27 5.12 8.34 -0.38
CA ALA A 27 3.87 7.74 -0.86
C ALA A 27 2.75 8.78 -0.99
N GLU A 28 1.66 8.40 -1.66
CA GLU A 28 0.43 9.19 -1.63
C GLU A 28 -0.17 9.24 -0.19
N PRO A 29 -0.82 10.32 0.19
CA PRO A 29 -1.11 11.53 -0.58
C PRO A 29 0.01 12.57 -0.58
N TRP A 30 1.16 12.30 0.04
CA TRP A 30 2.24 13.27 0.22
C TRP A 30 2.86 13.70 -1.11
N ALA A 31 3.02 12.77 -2.07
CA ALA A 31 3.52 13.11 -3.39
C ALA A 31 2.59 14.13 -4.07
N THR A 32 1.30 13.87 -4.09
CA THR A 32 0.29 14.80 -4.64
C THR A 32 0.27 16.14 -3.89
N ILE A 33 0.40 16.17 -2.56
CA ILE A 33 0.49 17.41 -1.78
C ILE A 33 1.71 18.24 -2.20
N LEU A 34 2.89 17.62 -2.30
CA LEU A 34 4.11 18.31 -2.71
C LEU A 34 3.99 18.89 -4.13
N GLU A 35 3.33 18.17 -5.04
CA GLU A 35 3.09 18.65 -6.41
C GLU A 35 2.06 19.80 -6.46
N THR A 36 0.90 19.61 -5.86
CA THR A 36 -0.24 20.51 -6.04
C THR A 36 -0.16 21.77 -5.18
N GLU A 37 0.43 21.66 -3.99
CA GLU A 37 0.50 22.78 -3.04
C GLU A 37 1.85 23.49 -3.05
N LEU A 38 2.94 22.79 -3.36
CA LEU A 38 4.29 23.35 -3.30
C LEU A 38 4.97 23.46 -4.67
N GLY A 39 4.31 23.06 -5.76
CA GLY A 39 4.85 23.14 -7.11
C GLY A 39 6.00 22.18 -7.38
N GLY A 40 6.06 21.08 -6.65
CA GLY A 40 7.00 19.99 -6.91
C GLY A 40 6.76 19.33 -8.27
N ASN A 41 7.76 18.69 -8.83
CA ASN A 41 7.66 17.93 -10.07
C ASN A 41 7.92 16.47 -9.80
N ARG A 42 6.98 15.59 -10.15
CA ARG A 42 7.16 14.15 -10.08
C ARG A 42 8.21 13.71 -11.10
N LEU A 43 9.20 12.97 -10.68
CA LEU A 43 10.26 12.49 -11.56
C LEU A 43 9.88 11.13 -12.17
N PHE A 44 9.23 10.26 -11.41
CA PHE A 44 8.75 8.93 -11.81
C PHE A 44 7.76 8.40 -10.77
N PHE A 45 7.03 7.36 -11.12
CA PHE A 45 6.25 6.59 -10.17
C PHE A 45 7.06 5.38 -9.66
N GLU A 46 6.79 4.93 -8.44
CA GLU A 46 7.48 3.78 -7.83
C GLU A 46 7.35 2.54 -8.72
N GLU A 47 6.14 2.27 -9.22
CA GLU A 47 5.83 1.12 -10.07
C GLU A 47 6.64 1.07 -11.36
N ASP A 48 7.10 2.20 -11.91
CA ASP A 48 7.96 2.24 -13.11
C ASP A 48 9.28 1.49 -12.93
N LEU A 49 9.69 1.26 -11.69
CA LEU A 49 10.95 0.60 -11.31
C LEU A 49 10.76 -0.90 -11.03
N TRP A 50 9.53 -1.43 -11.11
CA TRP A 50 9.19 -2.77 -10.69
C TRP A 50 8.62 -3.63 -11.83
N PRO A 51 8.64 -4.98 -11.68
CA PRO A 51 8.09 -5.88 -12.69
C PRO A 51 6.63 -5.55 -13.02
N ASN A 52 6.29 -5.62 -14.30
CA ASN A 52 4.94 -5.35 -14.82
C ASN A 52 4.39 -3.94 -14.49
N ASN A 53 5.27 -3.00 -14.10
CA ASN A 53 4.89 -1.68 -13.60
C ASN A 53 3.92 -1.77 -12.41
N GLN A 54 4.19 -2.68 -11.48
CA GLN A 54 3.38 -2.87 -10.28
C GLN A 54 4.27 -2.94 -9.04
N PHE A 55 3.93 -2.20 -8.02
CA PHE A 55 4.61 -2.18 -6.72
C PHE A 55 3.63 -2.38 -5.56
N ALA A 56 3.81 -3.46 -4.81
CA ALA A 56 3.04 -3.73 -3.59
C ALA A 56 3.52 -2.82 -2.45
N SER A 57 2.95 -1.63 -2.34
CA SER A 57 3.34 -0.64 -1.32
C SER A 57 2.75 -0.92 0.07
N VAL A 58 1.58 -1.55 0.13
CA VAL A 58 0.89 -1.94 1.37
C VAL A 58 0.37 -3.36 1.23
N LEU A 59 0.64 -4.19 2.22
CA LEU A 59 0.23 -5.59 2.24
C LEU A 59 -0.52 -5.89 3.54
N LEU A 60 -1.59 -6.67 3.43
CA LEU A 60 -2.23 -7.28 4.57
C LEU A 60 -1.42 -8.49 5.02
N ILE A 61 -1.03 -8.53 6.29
CA ILE A 61 -0.27 -9.63 6.88
C ILE A 61 -1.02 -10.24 8.06
N ALA A 62 -0.87 -11.54 8.24
CA ALA A 62 -1.47 -12.27 9.37
C ALA A 62 -0.44 -13.17 10.05
N ASN A 63 -0.63 -13.44 11.33
CA ASN A 63 0.17 -14.41 12.08
C ASN A 63 -0.21 -15.84 11.65
N THR A 64 0.77 -16.64 11.22
CA THR A 64 0.57 -18.01 10.72
C THR A 64 -0.21 -18.89 11.71
N ASN A 65 0.19 -18.90 13.00
CA ASN A 65 -0.52 -19.68 14.02
C ASN A 65 -1.98 -19.23 14.21
N TYR A 66 -2.29 -17.94 13.96
CA TYR A 66 -3.67 -17.45 14.03
C TYR A 66 -4.48 -17.93 12.82
N VAL A 67 -3.89 -17.87 11.63
CA VAL A 67 -4.49 -18.37 10.39
C VAL A 67 -4.85 -19.85 10.51
N GLU A 68 -3.91 -20.67 10.94
CA GLU A 68 -4.10 -22.12 11.13
C GLU A 68 -5.22 -22.47 12.13
N LYS A 69 -5.36 -21.68 13.20
CA LYS A 69 -6.36 -21.92 14.25
C LYS A 69 -7.73 -21.34 13.93
N ASN A 70 -7.81 -20.40 12.98
CA ASN A 70 -9.04 -19.64 12.71
C ASN A 70 -9.32 -19.51 11.20
N PRO A 71 -9.29 -20.60 10.42
CA PRO A 71 -9.39 -20.54 8.97
C PRO A 71 -10.71 -19.91 8.48
N GLU A 72 -11.81 -20.16 9.15
CA GLU A 72 -13.13 -19.56 8.81
C GLU A 72 -13.15 -18.05 8.99
N ILE A 73 -12.51 -17.54 10.07
CA ILE A 73 -12.40 -16.10 10.32
C ILE A 73 -11.56 -15.45 9.23
N ILE A 74 -10.46 -16.07 8.86
CA ILE A 74 -9.57 -15.58 7.79
C ILE A 74 -10.29 -15.59 6.45
N SER A 75 -11.00 -16.67 6.10
CA SER A 75 -11.78 -16.76 4.86
C SER A 75 -12.85 -15.67 4.78
N ASN A 76 -13.62 -15.48 5.84
CA ASN A 76 -14.66 -14.45 5.89
C ASN A 76 -14.07 -13.03 5.81
N PHE A 77 -12.94 -12.80 6.47
CA PHE A 77 -12.23 -11.54 6.39
C PHE A 77 -11.74 -11.25 4.96
N LEU A 78 -11.12 -12.22 4.30
CA LEU A 78 -10.62 -12.06 2.93
C LEU A 78 -11.76 -11.85 1.92
N LEU A 79 -12.90 -12.54 2.11
CA LEU A 79 -14.09 -12.31 1.29
C LEU A 79 -14.59 -10.87 1.44
N SER A 80 -14.76 -10.40 2.68
CA SER A 80 -15.19 -9.03 2.96
C SER A 80 -14.18 -7.99 2.47
N HIS A 81 -12.88 -8.29 2.55
CA HIS A 81 -11.82 -7.45 2.01
C HIS A 81 -11.95 -7.34 0.47
N HIS A 82 -12.15 -8.45 -0.23
CA HIS A 82 -12.33 -8.47 -1.67
C HIS A 82 -13.56 -7.65 -2.09
N GLU A 83 -14.72 -7.90 -1.47
CA GLU A 83 -15.94 -7.13 -1.71
C GLU A 83 -15.76 -5.62 -1.44
N THR A 84 -14.97 -5.27 -0.42
CA THR A 84 -14.67 -3.88 -0.09
C THR A 84 -13.78 -3.23 -1.15
N VAL A 85 -12.77 -3.94 -1.66
CA VAL A 85 -11.91 -3.47 -2.75
C VAL A 85 -12.75 -3.20 -4.01
N ASP A 86 -13.63 -4.13 -4.38
CA ASP A 86 -14.53 -3.94 -5.53
C ASP A 86 -15.44 -2.72 -5.33
N TRP A 87 -16.02 -2.60 -4.12
CA TRP A 87 -16.85 -1.45 -3.80
C TRP A 87 -16.10 -0.11 -3.88
N ILE A 88 -14.85 -0.04 -3.38
CA ILE A 88 -14.00 1.15 -3.47
C ILE A 88 -13.79 1.57 -4.92
N ASN A 89 -13.45 0.61 -5.78
CA ASN A 89 -13.17 0.86 -7.20
C ASN A 89 -14.43 1.29 -7.96
N ASP A 90 -15.60 0.78 -7.59
CA ASP A 90 -16.87 1.12 -8.20
C ASP A 90 -17.48 2.44 -7.68
N ASN A 91 -17.03 2.93 -6.51
CA ASN A 91 -17.63 4.10 -5.82
C ASN A 91 -16.60 5.16 -5.43
N PRO A 92 -15.87 5.76 -6.39
CA PRO A 92 -14.75 6.67 -6.09
C PRO A 92 -15.15 7.93 -5.31
N VAL A 93 -16.34 8.48 -5.55
CA VAL A 93 -16.84 9.66 -4.85
C VAL A 93 -17.15 9.38 -3.38
N GLU A 94 -17.84 8.26 -3.12
CA GLU A 94 -18.16 7.80 -1.78
C GLU A 94 -16.88 7.43 -1.01
N THR A 95 -15.94 6.76 -1.69
CA THR A 95 -14.63 6.42 -1.13
C THR A 95 -13.88 7.67 -0.66
N ARG A 96 -13.81 8.72 -1.49
CA ARG A 96 -13.23 10.01 -1.08
C ARG A 96 -13.91 10.58 0.17
N ASN A 97 -15.25 10.59 0.19
CA ASN A 97 -16.02 11.15 1.30
C ASN A 97 -15.79 10.39 2.60
N ILE A 98 -15.76 9.05 2.54
CA ILE A 98 -15.46 8.18 3.69
C ILE A 98 -14.02 8.43 4.16
N PHE A 99 -13.06 8.45 3.26
CA PHE A 99 -11.66 8.69 3.58
C PHE A 99 -11.46 10.04 4.27
N ASN A 100 -12.01 11.13 3.73
CA ASN A 100 -11.92 12.45 4.34
C ASN A 100 -12.64 12.54 5.70
N SER A 101 -13.78 11.85 5.85
CA SER A 101 -14.48 11.75 7.13
C SER A 101 -13.65 11.03 8.18
N PHE A 102 -12.97 9.95 7.78
CA PHE A 102 -12.05 9.21 8.63
C PHE A 102 -10.86 10.08 9.07
N LEU A 103 -10.20 10.77 8.13
CA LEU A 103 -9.09 11.68 8.44
C LEU A 103 -9.52 12.76 9.42
N LYS A 104 -10.67 13.40 9.19
CA LYS A 104 -11.21 14.43 10.05
C LYS A 104 -11.50 13.92 11.46
N SER A 105 -12.08 12.73 11.59
CA SER A 105 -12.44 12.16 12.90
C SER A 105 -11.23 11.70 13.71
N HIS A 106 -10.16 11.23 13.06
CA HIS A 106 -9.00 10.65 13.73
C HIS A 106 -7.80 11.60 13.83
N LEU A 107 -7.63 12.48 12.83
CA LEU A 107 -6.49 13.41 12.76
C LEU A 107 -6.90 14.88 12.91
N GLY A 108 -8.20 15.16 13.02
CA GLY A 108 -8.74 16.52 13.20
C GLY A 108 -8.72 17.40 11.94
N GLN A 109 -8.25 16.87 10.81
CA GLN A 109 -8.17 17.60 9.52
C GLN A 109 -8.51 16.67 8.35
N SER A 110 -9.01 17.26 7.26
CA SER A 110 -9.25 16.57 5.99
C SER A 110 -8.34 17.14 4.91
N LEU A 111 -8.12 16.37 3.85
CA LEU A 111 -7.46 16.85 2.63
C LEU A 111 -8.47 17.52 1.70
N SER A 112 -8.00 18.35 0.77
CA SER A 112 -8.86 18.86 -0.30
C SER A 112 -9.33 17.71 -1.19
N ASP A 113 -10.54 17.82 -1.74
CA ASP A 113 -11.10 16.80 -2.63
C ASP A 113 -10.17 16.53 -3.82
N ASN A 114 -9.57 17.58 -4.37
CA ASN A 114 -8.62 17.48 -5.48
C ASN A 114 -7.38 16.65 -5.13
N VAL A 115 -6.81 16.84 -3.93
CA VAL A 115 -5.65 16.02 -3.46
C VAL A 115 -6.06 14.57 -3.32
N VAL A 116 -7.22 14.29 -2.73
CA VAL A 116 -7.68 12.91 -2.55
C VAL A 116 -7.97 12.24 -3.89
N ASP A 117 -8.65 12.92 -4.82
CA ASP A 117 -8.98 12.38 -6.15
C ASP A 117 -7.70 12.05 -6.95
N ILE A 118 -6.72 12.96 -6.97
CA ILE A 118 -5.44 12.70 -7.64
C ILE A 118 -4.68 11.55 -6.96
N SER A 119 -4.61 11.57 -5.63
CA SER A 119 -3.91 10.50 -4.89
C SER A 119 -4.53 9.13 -5.13
N LEU A 120 -5.86 9.02 -5.13
CA LEU A 120 -6.56 7.77 -5.44
C LEU A 120 -6.35 7.34 -6.90
N SER A 121 -6.21 8.27 -7.84
CA SER A 121 -5.91 7.94 -9.24
C SER A 121 -4.47 7.47 -9.48
N ASN A 122 -3.57 7.75 -8.54
CA ASN A 122 -2.15 7.38 -8.60
C ASN A 122 -1.85 6.05 -7.89
N ILE A 123 -2.85 5.39 -7.31
CA ILE A 123 -2.69 4.09 -6.65
C ILE A 123 -3.72 3.11 -7.19
N GLU A 124 -3.34 1.85 -7.25
CA GLU A 124 -4.25 0.74 -7.51
C GLU A 124 -4.66 0.11 -6.19
N ILE A 125 -5.97 0.03 -5.93
CA ILE A 125 -6.51 -0.67 -4.77
C ILE A 125 -6.97 -2.03 -5.24
N THR A 126 -6.24 -3.08 -4.86
CA THR A 126 -6.45 -4.45 -5.33
C THR A 126 -6.41 -5.45 -4.18
N SER A 127 -7.11 -6.57 -4.34
CA SER A 127 -6.99 -7.72 -3.46
C SER A 127 -5.88 -8.70 -3.87
N ASP A 128 -5.26 -8.47 -5.05
CA ASP A 128 -4.08 -9.22 -5.48
C ASP A 128 -2.85 -8.74 -4.68
N PRO A 129 -2.10 -9.64 -4.02
CA PRO A 129 -0.87 -9.27 -3.31
C PRO A 129 0.30 -8.90 -4.22
N ILE A 130 0.13 -8.89 -5.54
CA ILE A 130 1.15 -8.55 -6.55
C ILE A 130 2.45 -9.35 -6.30
N ARG A 131 2.36 -10.68 -6.39
CA ARG A 131 3.43 -11.63 -6.00
C ARG A 131 4.78 -11.32 -6.60
N ASP A 132 4.84 -10.94 -7.89
CA ASP A 132 6.08 -10.63 -8.59
C ASP A 132 6.81 -9.43 -7.97
N SER A 133 6.08 -8.42 -7.52
CA SER A 133 6.63 -7.28 -6.80
C SER A 133 7.24 -7.72 -5.46
N VAL A 134 6.53 -8.55 -4.69
CA VAL A 134 7.00 -9.06 -3.39
C VAL A 134 8.27 -9.90 -3.57
N TYR A 135 8.31 -10.80 -4.54
CA TYR A 135 9.50 -11.61 -4.83
C TYR A 135 10.69 -10.74 -5.27
N SER A 136 10.46 -9.78 -6.15
CA SER A 136 11.48 -8.84 -6.60
C SER A 136 12.01 -7.99 -5.45
N PHE A 137 11.14 -7.55 -4.54
CA PHE A 137 11.54 -6.81 -3.34
C PHE A 137 12.44 -7.66 -2.44
N ALA A 138 12.05 -8.91 -2.18
CA ALA A 138 12.83 -9.83 -1.36
C ALA A 138 14.20 -10.12 -1.98
N GLU A 139 14.29 -10.30 -3.31
CA GLU A 139 15.57 -10.48 -4.00
C GLU A 139 16.49 -9.27 -3.81
N LYS A 140 15.98 -8.05 -4.03
CA LYS A 140 16.74 -6.82 -3.83
C LYS A 140 17.18 -6.64 -2.38
N ALA A 141 16.28 -6.93 -1.42
CA ALA A 141 16.59 -6.89 0.01
C ALA A 141 17.68 -7.90 0.40
N ASN A 142 17.64 -9.10 -0.20
CA ASN A 142 18.67 -10.13 0.01
C ASN A 142 20.04 -9.70 -0.53
N VAL A 143 20.10 -9.14 -1.73
CA VAL A 143 21.34 -8.61 -2.32
C VAL A 143 21.97 -7.52 -1.44
N LEU A 144 21.14 -6.70 -0.80
CA LEU A 144 21.57 -5.65 0.14
C LEU A 144 21.89 -6.19 1.55
N GLY A 145 21.67 -7.49 1.81
CA GLY A 145 21.98 -8.14 3.08
C GLY A 145 20.92 -7.96 4.18
N TYR A 146 19.74 -7.45 3.86
CA TYR A 146 18.66 -7.24 4.85
C TYR A 146 18.00 -8.55 5.31
N LEU A 147 18.00 -9.61 4.50
CA LEU A 147 17.38 -10.89 4.82
C LEU A 147 18.32 -11.88 5.54
N GLY A 148 19.50 -11.42 5.95
CA GLY A 148 20.47 -12.23 6.67
C GLY A 148 21.31 -13.15 5.77
N ARG A 149 22.17 -13.99 6.42
CA ARG A 149 23.15 -14.81 5.70
C ARG A 149 22.65 -16.20 5.34
N ASN A 150 21.55 -16.64 5.91
CA ASN A 150 21.05 -18.02 5.80
C ASN A 150 20.07 -18.25 4.65
N GLY A 151 19.90 -17.24 3.79
CA GLY A 151 18.88 -17.26 2.75
C GLY A 151 17.47 -16.97 3.32
N TYR A 152 16.48 -17.03 2.46
CA TYR A 152 15.07 -16.83 2.79
C TYR A 152 14.22 -17.79 1.98
N ASP A 153 13.08 -18.19 2.54
CA ASP A 153 12.07 -19.02 1.88
C ASP A 153 10.75 -18.25 1.85
N LEU A 154 10.20 -18.08 0.66
CA LEU A 154 8.92 -17.40 0.41
C LEU A 154 7.85 -18.35 -0.12
N SER A 155 8.09 -19.68 -0.09
CA SER A 155 7.19 -20.68 -0.68
C SER A 155 5.77 -20.62 -0.07
N GLU A 156 5.67 -20.25 1.21
CA GLU A 156 4.42 -20.18 1.96
C GLU A 156 4.04 -18.76 2.41
N ILE A 157 4.65 -17.72 1.80
CA ILE A 157 4.40 -16.33 2.24
C ILE A 157 2.99 -15.86 1.90
N PHE A 158 2.36 -16.44 0.86
CA PHE A 158 1.02 -16.06 0.43
C PHE A 158 -0.01 -17.08 0.88
N TYR A 159 -0.98 -16.61 1.62
CA TYR A 159 -2.16 -17.41 1.96
C TYR A 159 -3.11 -17.49 0.75
N THR A 160 -3.61 -18.68 0.46
CA THR A 160 -4.63 -18.92 -0.56
C THR A 160 -5.84 -19.58 0.10
N ILE A 161 -7.03 -19.09 -0.21
CA ILE A 161 -8.26 -19.77 0.21
C ILE A 161 -8.40 -21.03 -0.63
N ASP A 162 -8.38 -22.20 0.01
CA ASP A 162 -8.74 -23.45 -0.66
C ASP A 162 -10.21 -23.39 -1.08
N SER A 163 -10.46 -23.38 -2.38
CA SER A 163 -11.81 -23.35 -2.97
C SER A 163 -12.66 -24.60 -2.66
N ASN A 164 -12.14 -25.54 -1.88
CA ASN A 164 -12.80 -26.80 -1.54
C ASN A 164 -13.55 -26.82 -0.19
N SER A 165 -13.60 -25.72 0.56
CA SER A 165 -14.28 -25.71 1.87
C SER A 165 -15.79 -25.38 1.83
N ASN A 166 -16.39 -25.23 0.65
CA ASN A 166 -17.82 -24.89 0.50
C ASN A 166 -18.69 -26.05 0.00
N SER A 167 -18.29 -27.30 0.23
CA SER A 167 -19.18 -28.47 0.10
C SER A 167 -19.62 -28.97 1.48
N GLY A 168 -20.22 -28.08 2.27
CA GLY A 168 -20.99 -28.45 3.46
C GLY A 168 -22.35 -28.93 3.02
N GLU A 169 -22.59 -30.19 3.21
CA GLU A 169 -23.79 -31.00 2.95
C GLU A 169 -25.08 -30.32 3.38
N ASP A 170 -25.96 -30.10 2.39
CA ASP A 170 -27.40 -30.09 2.62
C ASP A 170 -27.85 -31.54 2.92
N THR A 171 -28.16 -31.82 4.17
CA THR A 171 -29.02 -32.94 4.56
C THR A 171 -30.03 -32.47 5.57
#